data_29ec4e1344da9287e5f17698f63578a2
#
_entry.id   29ec4e1344da9287e5f17698f63578a2
#
_cell.length_a   1.000
_cell.length_b   1.000
_cell.length_c   1.000
_cell.angle_alpha   90.00
_cell.angle_beta   90.00
_cell.angle_gamma   90.00
#
_symmetry.space_group_name_H-M   'P 1'
#
loop_
_entity.id
_entity.type
_entity.pdbx_description
1 polymer ?
#
loop_
_entity_poly.entity_id
_entity_poly.type
_entity_poly.pdbx_seq_one_letter_code
_entity_poly.pdbx_strand_id
1 'polypeptide(L)'
;MILAFVETLAKIHQLDWRAQGLSFLLRRAVGPNLIGREINWYWDGLSWAGEIDAQKRFSGVRDWLLANEPEVPRPVLCHGDANFTNYLFKDNLVSAVLDWEMAFIGAPEADLAYALIGMSSLSSDYPPGTPSDDEMKAAYEAASGATLQHWEYYSVFALYRIVLTHILGLRAFPEDFQAAFQSHVEGLIARLNAAWSAAK
;
A
#
# COMPACT_ATOMS: atom_id res chain seq x y z
N MET A 1 1.62 -17.35 -11.79
CA MET A 1 2.43 -16.23 -11.26
C MET A 1 1.62 -15.28 -10.37
N ILE A 2 0.55 -14.65 -10.85
CA ILE A 2 -0.21 -13.66 -10.04
C ILE A 2 -0.81 -14.28 -8.77
N LEU A 3 -1.45 -15.44 -8.84
CA LEU A 3 -1.93 -16.13 -7.64
C LEU A 3 -0.78 -16.53 -6.70
N ALA A 4 0.36 -16.99 -7.24
CA ALA A 4 1.54 -17.29 -6.43
C ALA A 4 2.09 -16.05 -5.70
N PHE A 5 1.98 -14.86 -6.30
CA PHE A 5 2.29 -13.58 -5.66
C PHE A 5 1.37 -13.34 -4.45
N VAL A 6 0.05 -13.43 -4.65
CA VAL A 6 -0.94 -13.21 -3.59
C VAL A 6 -0.80 -14.24 -2.46
N GLU A 7 -0.58 -15.51 -2.78
CA GLU A 7 -0.32 -16.58 -1.81
C GLU A 7 0.98 -16.34 -1.02
N THR A 8 2.00 -15.79 -1.67
CA THR A 8 3.25 -15.43 -0.99
C THR A 8 3.06 -14.27 -0.04
N LEU A 9 2.29 -13.26 -0.43
CA LEU A 9 1.93 -12.15 0.45
C LEU A 9 1.18 -12.68 1.69
N ALA A 10 0.22 -13.60 1.51
CA ALA A 10 -0.47 -14.25 2.61
C ALA A 10 0.48 -15.01 3.56
N LYS A 11 1.52 -15.67 3.03
CA LYS A 11 2.56 -16.35 3.84
C LYS A 11 3.41 -15.34 4.63
N ILE A 12 3.77 -14.20 4.03
CA ILE A 12 4.48 -13.11 4.72
C ILE A 12 3.64 -12.63 5.92
N HIS A 13 2.35 -12.42 5.73
CA HIS A 13 1.43 -11.99 6.78
C HIS A 13 1.20 -13.04 7.89
N GLN A 14 1.57 -14.29 7.68
CA GLN A 14 1.52 -15.35 8.69
C GLN A 14 2.79 -15.44 9.55
N LEU A 15 3.86 -14.72 9.19
CA LEU A 15 5.10 -14.72 9.96
C LEU A 15 4.88 -14.13 11.35
N ASP A 16 5.41 -14.80 12.36
CA ASP A 16 5.53 -14.21 13.69
C ASP A 16 6.66 -13.17 13.70
N TRP A 17 6.30 -11.94 13.32
CA TRP A 17 7.25 -10.83 13.24
C TRP A 17 7.91 -10.49 14.58
N ARG A 18 7.26 -10.83 15.72
CA ARG A 18 7.85 -10.66 17.06
C ARG A 18 8.96 -11.67 17.30
N ALA A 19 8.71 -12.94 17.01
CA ALA A 19 9.72 -13.99 17.11
C ALA A 19 10.90 -13.75 16.16
N GLN A 20 10.68 -13.08 15.03
CA GLN A 20 11.72 -12.68 14.08
C GLN A 20 12.46 -11.39 14.47
N GLY A 21 12.17 -10.78 15.63
CA GLY A 21 12.86 -9.57 16.09
C GLY A 21 12.48 -8.29 15.35
N LEU A 22 11.37 -8.26 14.60
CA LEU A 22 10.96 -7.15 13.76
C LEU A 22 10.16 -6.06 14.50
N SER A 23 10.14 -6.08 15.83
CA SER A 23 9.42 -5.10 16.65
C SER A 23 9.90 -3.65 16.44
N PHE A 24 11.08 -3.44 15.89
CA PHE A 24 11.58 -2.12 15.54
C PHE A 24 10.73 -1.42 14.46
N LEU A 25 10.00 -2.19 13.64
CA LEU A 25 9.08 -1.64 12.63
C LEU A 25 7.86 -0.93 13.24
N LEU A 26 7.56 -1.14 14.52
CA LEU A 26 6.55 -0.38 15.26
C LEU A 26 6.97 1.06 15.58
N ARG A 27 8.24 1.42 15.42
CA ARG A 27 8.81 2.73 15.80
C ARG A 27 8.64 3.82 14.76
N ARG A 28 8.09 3.50 13.60
CA ARG A 28 7.79 4.50 12.58
C ARG A 28 6.71 5.43 13.10
N ALA A 29 6.95 6.71 13.10
CA ALA A 29 6.07 7.81 13.45
C ALA A 29 5.31 7.72 14.80
N VAL A 30 4.94 8.86 15.31
CA VAL A 30 4.12 9.01 16.53
C VAL A 30 2.65 9.05 16.10
N GLY A 31 1.87 8.05 16.52
CA GLY A 31 0.43 7.98 16.25
C GLY A 31 -0.27 7.07 17.26
N PRO A 32 -1.57 7.27 17.48
CA PRO A 32 -2.31 6.52 18.49
C PRO A 32 -2.41 5.03 18.12
N ASN A 33 -2.57 4.71 16.85
CA ASN A 33 -2.81 3.36 16.34
C ASN A 33 -1.78 2.97 15.27
N LEU A 34 -1.79 1.73 14.82
CA LEU A 34 -0.79 1.20 13.89
C LEU A 34 -0.84 1.87 12.51
N ILE A 35 -2.03 2.03 11.97
CA ILE A 35 -2.23 2.65 10.65
C ILE A 35 -2.02 4.17 10.75
N GLY A 36 -2.49 4.81 11.82
CA GLY A 36 -2.26 6.22 12.08
C GLY A 36 -0.77 6.59 12.13
N ARG A 37 0.09 5.67 12.57
CA ARG A 37 1.56 5.87 12.52
C ARG A 37 2.07 5.93 11.09
N GLU A 38 1.60 5.05 10.21
CA GLU A 38 1.97 5.06 8.79
C GLU A 38 1.41 6.30 8.08
N ILE A 39 0.17 6.70 8.36
CA ILE A 39 -0.42 7.92 7.81
C ILE A 39 0.46 9.14 8.16
N ASN A 40 0.86 9.26 9.43
CA ASN A 40 1.70 10.35 9.88
C ASN A 40 3.13 10.27 9.36
N TRP A 41 3.68 9.08 9.14
CA TRP A 41 5.01 8.92 8.53
C TRP A 41 5.10 9.61 7.16
N TYR A 42 4.14 9.37 6.27
CA TYR A 42 4.10 10.03 4.96
C TYR A 42 3.80 11.52 5.07
N TRP A 43 2.95 11.90 6.01
CA TRP A 43 2.64 13.31 6.27
C TRP A 43 3.85 14.09 6.75
N ASP A 44 4.62 13.52 7.66
CA ASP A 44 5.87 14.12 8.15
C ASP A 44 6.92 14.16 7.04
N GLY A 45 6.94 13.18 6.15
CA GLY A 45 7.75 13.19 4.94
C GLY A 45 7.45 14.39 4.04
N LEU A 46 6.18 14.73 3.81
CA LEU A 46 5.80 15.95 3.08
C LEU A 46 6.30 17.20 3.79
N SER A 47 6.16 17.27 5.12
CA SER A 47 6.66 18.41 5.92
C SER A 47 8.17 18.57 5.78
N TRP A 48 8.89 17.48 5.95
CA TRP A 48 10.35 17.46 5.81
C TRP A 48 10.79 17.87 4.40
N ALA A 49 10.05 17.46 3.38
CA ALA A 49 10.31 17.79 1.99
C ALA A 49 9.86 19.21 1.60
N GLY A 50 9.13 19.94 2.47
CA GLY A 50 8.61 21.27 2.17
C GLY A 50 7.40 21.27 1.24
N GLU A 51 6.70 20.14 1.10
CA GLU A 51 5.54 19.95 0.22
C GLU A 51 4.25 20.52 0.84
N ILE A 52 4.23 21.82 1.15
CA ILE A 52 3.12 22.49 1.87
C ILE A 52 1.81 22.45 1.06
N ASP A 53 1.88 22.57 -0.24
CA ASP A 53 0.67 22.54 -1.08
C ASP A 53 0.09 21.13 -1.18
N ALA A 54 0.94 20.10 -1.21
CA ALA A 54 0.49 18.72 -1.09
C ALA A 54 -0.17 18.47 0.29
N GLN A 55 0.41 18.98 1.38
CA GLN A 55 -0.24 18.89 2.69
C GLN A 55 -1.61 19.55 2.72
N LYS A 56 -1.77 20.76 2.19
CA LYS A 56 -3.07 21.42 2.08
C LYS A 56 -4.06 20.60 1.26
N ARG A 57 -3.60 20.04 0.12
CA ARG A 57 -4.42 19.24 -0.79
C ARG A 57 -4.95 17.96 -0.14
N PHE A 58 -4.13 17.28 0.68
CA PHE A 58 -4.47 15.98 1.25
C PHE A 58 -4.86 16.00 2.73
N SER A 59 -4.94 17.17 3.37
CA SER A 59 -5.32 17.28 4.79
C SER A 59 -6.67 16.61 5.10
N GLY A 60 -7.68 16.83 4.27
CA GLY A 60 -9.01 16.26 4.46
C GLY A 60 -9.03 14.72 4.38
N VAL A 61 -8.26 14.13 3.46
CA VAL A 61 -8.11 12.66 3.36
C VAL A 61 -7.38 12.13 4.59
N ARG A 62 -6.27 12.77 4.99
CA ARG A 62 -5.52 12.40 6.18
C ARG A 62 -6.40 12.41 7.43
N ASP A 63 -7.12 13.49 7.66
CA ASP A 63 -7.95 13.65 8.84
C ASP A 63 -9.09 12.61 8.86
N TRP A 64 -9.67 12.30 7.70
CA TRP A 64 -10.67 11.24 7.58
C TRP A 64 -10.07 9.86 7.88
N LEU A 65 -8.88 9.55 7.35
CA LEU A 65 -8.18 8.28 7.63
C LEU A 65 -7.89 8.12 9.13
N LEU A 66 -7.42 9.17 9.80
CA LEU A 66 -7.14 9.13 11.24
C LEU A 66 -8.42 9.00 12.10
N ALA A 67 -9.52 9.64 11.66
CA ALA A 67 -10.79 9.59 12.40
C ALA A 67 -11.55 8.26 12.22
N ASN A 68 -11.29 7.51 11.15
CA ASN A 68 -12.01 6.29 10.81
C ASN A 68 -11.11 5.04 10.85
N GLU A 69 -9.94 5.12 11.50
CA GLU A 69 -8.99 4.01 11.57
C GLU A 69 -9.63 2.76 12.20
N PRO A 70 -9.71 1.62 11.49
CA PRO A 70 -10.21 0.39 12.06
C PRO A 70 -9.24 -0.18 13.10
N GLU A 71 -9.77 -0.94 14.05
CA GLU A 71 -8.92 -1.79 14.90
C GLU A 71 -8.21 -2.84 14.04
N VAL A 72 -6.95 -3.12 14.39
CA VAL A 72 -6.14 -4.16 13.76
C VAL A 72 -5.94 -5.29 14.77
N PRO A 73 -6.88 -6.24 14.88
CA PRO A 73 -6.83 -7.27 15.92
C PRO A 73 -5.67 -8.24 15.74
N ARG A 74 -5.20 -8.43 14.50
CA ARG A 74 -4.06 -9.27 14.16
C ARG A 74 -3.06 -8.48 13.31
N PRO A 75 -2.16 -7.71 13.93
CA PRO A 75 -1.11 -7.01 13.20
C PRO A 75 -0.13 -7.98 12.54
N VAL A 76 0.20 -7.72 11.27
CA VAL A 76 1.10 -8.53 10.46
C VAL A 76 2.32 -7.72 10.02
N LEU A 77 3.36 -8.41 9.54
CA LEU A 77 4.44 -7.78 8.79
C LEU A 77 3.92 -7.43 7.40
N CYS A 78 3.72 -6.16 7.15
CA CYS A 78 3.42 -5.65 5.81
C CYS A 78 4.72 -5.37 5.06
N HIS A 79 4.75 -5.72 3.77
CA HIS A 79 5.84 -5.35 2.86
C HIS A 79 5.93 -3.83 2.70
N GLY A 80 4.78 -3.20 2.59
CA GLY A 80 4.67 -1.74 2.46
C GLY A 80 4.74 -1.24 1.02
N ASP A 81 5.47 -1.89 0.15
CA ASP A 81 5.48 -1.71 -1.31
C ASP A 81 5.23 -3.04 -2.02
N ALA A 82 4.06 -3.63 -1.78
CA ALA A 82 3.68 -4.93 -2.30
C ALA A 82 3.37 -4.89 -3.81
N ASN A 83 4.29 -4.32 -4.60
CA ASN A 83 4.21 -4.33 -6.05
C ASN A 83 4.63 -5.67 -6.62
N PHE A 84 3.93 -6.13 -7.66
CA PHE A 84 4.27 -7.36 -8.38
C PHE A 84 5.73 -7.36 -8.90
N THR A 85 6.26 -6.19 -9.25
CA THR A 85 7.64 -5.99 -9.72
C THR A 85 8.70 -6.26 -8.65
N ASN A 86 8.34 -6.24 -7.37
CA ASN A 86 9.24 -6.53 -6.25
C ASN A 86 9.34 -8.04 -5.95
N TYR A 87 8.70 -8.89 -6.77
CA TYR A 87 8.72 -10.33 -6.63
C TYR A 87 9.47 -10.97 -7.79
N LEU A 88 10.46 -11.80 -7.48
CA LEU A 88 11.16 -12.60 -8.47
C LEU A 88 10.48 -13.97 -8.62
N PHE A 89 10.34 -14.42 -9.86
CA PHE A 89 9.66 -15.66 -10.17
C PHE A 89 10.61 -16.67 -10.82
N LYS A 90 10.46 -17.93 -10.43
CA LYS A 90 11.07 -19.08 -11.06
C LYS A 90 10.01 -20.19 -11.17
N ASP A 91 9.85 -20.76 -12.34
CA ASP A 91 8.87 -21.84 -12.60
C ASP A 91 7.44 -21.47 -12.13
N ASN A 92 7.00 -20.22 -12.38
CA ASN A 92 5.73 -19.62 -11.94
C ASN A 92 5.54 -19.49 -10.42
N LEU A 93 6.53 -19.79 -9.62
CA LEU A 93 6.55 -19.61 -8.17
C LEU A 93 7.38 -18.39 -7.79
N VAL A 94 7.06 -17.74 -6.68
CA VAL A 94 7.90 -16.68 -6.12
C VAL A 94 9.17 -17.30 -5.55
N SER A 95 10.32 -16.81 -6.00
CA SER A 95 11.64 -17.25 -5.56
C SER A 95 12.32 -16.27 -4.60
N ALA A 96 11.97 -14.99 -4.66
CA ALA A 96 12.42 -13.96 -3.73
C ALA A 96 11.45 -12.78 -3.70
N VAL A 97 11.46 -12.05 -2.59
CA VAL A 97 10.74 -10.77 -2.41
C VAL A 97 11.77 -9.71 -2.06
N LEU A 98 11.76 -8.62 -2.79
CA LEU A 98 12.75 -7.54 -2.76
C LEU A 98 12.14 -6.27 -2.19
N ASP A 99 12.98 -5.29 -1.87
CA ASP A 99 12.61 -3.90 -1.59
C ASP A 99 11.74 -3.71 -0.33
N TRP A 100 12.27 -4.13 0.80
CA TRP A 100 11.61 -4.09 2.10
C TRP A 100 11.72 -2.74 2.84
N GLU A 101 12.20 -1.69 2.18
CA GLU A 101 12.46 -0.39 2.83
C GLU A 101 11.20 0.28 3.38
N MET A 102 10.04 -0.01 2.79
CA MET A 102 8.74 0.50 3.22
C MET A 102 8.02 -0.43 4.21
N ALA A 103 8.65 -1.49 4.70
CA ALA A 103 8.02 -2.46 5.59
C ALA A 103 7.58 -1.84 6.93
N PHE A 104 6.41 -2.27 7.41
CA PHE A 104 5.82 -1.82 8.66
C PHE A 104 4.97 -2.93 9.31
N ILE A 105 4.55 -2.72 10.55
CA ILE A 105 3.57 -3.60 11.20
C ILE A 105 2.20 -2.95 11.09
N GLY A 106 1.26 -3.63 10.44
CA GLY A 106 -0.07 -3.09 10.16
C GLY A 106 -1.12 -4.16 9.86
N ALA A 107 -2.17 -3.76 9.15
CA ALA A 107 -3.25 -4.63 8.73
C ALA A 107 -2.91 -5.33 7.40
N PRO A 108 -3.26 -6.59 7.23
CA PRO A 108 -3.02 -7.32 5.98
C PRO A 108 -3.72 -6.68 4.77
N GLU A 109 -4.90 -6.09 4.97
CA GLU A 109 -5.64 -5.37 3.94
C GLU A 109 -4.86 -4.19 3.38
N ALA A 110 -4.03 -3.52 4.19
CA ALA A 110 -3.23 -2.38 3.77
C ALA A 110 -2.22 -2.76 2.67
N ASP A 111 -1.61 -3.93 2.80
CA ASP A 111 -0.65 -4.44 1.82
C ASP A 111 -1.35 -5.00 0.58
N LEU A 112 -2.42 -5.79 0.78
CA LEU A 112 -3.17 -6.35 -0.34
C LEU A 112 -3.83 -5.26 -1.18
N ALA A 113 -4.43 -4.23 -0.56
CA ALA A 113 -5.01 -3.11 -1.29
C ALA A 113 -3.93 -2.35 -2.10
N TYR A 114 -2.74 -2.14 -1.52
CA TYR A 114 -1.61 -1.54 -2.24
C TYR A 114 -1.23 -2.38 -3.47
N ALA A 115 -1.11 -3.70 -3.30
CA ALA A 115 -0.80 -4.63 -4.37
C ALA A 115 -1.81 -4.57 -5.53
N LEU A 116 -3.12 -4.68 -5.22
CA LEU A 116 -4.17 -4.68 -6.24
C LEU A 116 -4.29 -3.33 -6.95
N ILE A 117 -4.14 -2.22 -6.23
CA ILE A 117 -4.14 -0.88 -6.83
C ILE A 117 -2.93 -0.69 -7.75
N GLY A 118 -1.74 -1.13 -7.32
CA GLY A 118 -0.54 -1.11 -8.15
C GLY A 118 -0.72 -1.92 -9.44
N MET A 119 -1.25 -3.14 -9.31
CA MET A 119 -1.56 -3.99 -10.45
C MET A 119 -2.59 -3.36 -11.40
N SER A 120 -3.72 -2.84 -10.89
CA SER A 120 -4.76 -2.23 -11.72
C SER A 120 -4.30 -0.96 -12.45
N SER A 121 -3.26 -0.30 -11.97
CA SER A 121 -2.63 0.84 -12.66
C SER A 121 -1.84 0.44 -13.90
N LEU A 122 -1.45 -0.85 -13.98
CA LEU A 122 -0.76 -1.45 -15.11
C LEU A 122 -1.72 -2.27 -16.01
N SER A 123 -3.02 -2.21 -15.76
CA SER A 123 -4.01 -3.15 -16.31
C SER A 123 -4.16 -3.13 -17.83
N SER A 124 -3.73 -2.08 -18.54
CA SER A 124 -3.69 -2.09 -20.00
C SER A 124 -2.73 -3.14 -20.58
N ASP A 125 -1.78 -3.62 -19.78
CA ASP A 125 -0.68 -4.48 -20.20
C ASP A 125 -0.80 -5.92 -19.68
N TYR A 126 -1.86 -6.22 -18.90
CA TYR A 126 -2.05 -7.60 -18.40
C TYR A 126 -2.56 -8.53 -19.49
N PRO A 127 -1.95 -9.72 -19.62
CA PRO A 127 -2.39 -10.71 -20.57
C PRO A 127 -3.82 -11.21 -20.28
N PRO A 128 -4.56 -11.65 -21.29
CA PRO A 128 -5.85 -12.31 -21.10
C PRO A 128 -5.75 -13.46 -20.09
N GLY A 129 -6.71 -13.55 -19.18
CA GLY A 129 -6.72 -14.55 -18.10
C GLY A 129 -6.01 -14.09 -16.81
N THR A 130 -5.65 -12.81 -16.69
CA THR A 130 -5.25 -12.23 -15.40
C THR A 130 -6.44 -12.30 -14.42
N PRO A 131 -6.25 -12.81 -13.18
CA PRO A 131 -7.31 -12.86 -12.19
C PRO A 131 -7.85 -11.45 -11.88
N SER A 132 -9.16 -11.37 -11.66
CA SER A 132 -9.81 -10.15 -11.16
C SER A 132 -9.39 -9.83 -9.71
N ASP A 133 -9.64 -8.61 -9.27
CA ASP A 133 -9.39 -8.21 -7.87
C ASP A 133 -10.14 -9.13 -6.88
N ASP A 134 -11.37 -9.54 -7.20
CA ASP A 134 -12.14 -10.42 -6.33
C ASP A 134 -11.60 -11.86 -6.30
N GLU A 135 -11.10 -12.37 -7.43
CA GLU A 135 -10.40 -13.67 -7.47
C GLU A 135 -9.09 -13.60 -6.66
N MET A 136 -8.36 -12.49 -6.72
CA MET A 136 -7.13 -12.29 -5.94
C MET A 136 -7.42 -12.16 -4.44
N LYS A 137 -8.47 -11.45 -4.04
CA LYS A 137 -8.92 -11.38 -2.64
C LYS A 137 -9.32 -12.78 -2.12
N ALA A 138 -10.12 -13.52 -2.89
CA ALA A 138 -10.52 -14.87 -2.53
C ALA A 138 -9.32 -15.81 -2.38
N ALA A 139 -8.33 -15.72 -3.27
CA ALA A 139 -7.09 -16.49 -3.17
C ALA A 139 -6.28 -16.11 -1.92
N TYR A 140 -6.23 -14.80 -1.59
CA TYR A 140 -5.58 -14.34 -0.36
C TYR A 140 -6.27 -14.89 0.89
N GLU A 141 -7.60 -14.78 0.98
CA GLU A 141 -8.39 -15.30 2.10
C GLU A 141 -8.21 -16.80 2.28
N ALA A 142 -8.25 -17.56 1.17
CA ALA A 142 -8.01 -19.00 1.18
C ALA A 142 -6.60 -19.36 1.69
N ALA A 143 -5.57 -18.60 1.28
CA ALA A 143 -4.18 -18.85 1.68
C ALA A 143 -3.87 -18.38 3.09
N SER A 144 -4.46 -17.27 3.55
CA SER A 144 -4.20 -16.68 4.87
C SER A 144 -5.08 -17.27 5.97
N GLY A 145 -6.25 -17.81 5.63
CA GLY A 145 -7.30 -18.19 6.57
C GLY A 145 -7.98 -17.00 7.27
N ALA A 146 -7.77 -15.78 6.77
CA ALA A 146 -8.36 -14.55 7.29
C ALA A 146 -9.43 -14.02 6.35
N THR A 147 -10.45 -13.36 6.89
CA THR A 147 -11.45 -12.64 6.10
C THR A 147 -11.06 -11.18 6.04
N LEU A 148 -11.03 -10.61 4.84
CA LEU A 148 -10.72 -9.20 4.61
C LEU A 148 -11.86 -8.30 5.09
N GLN A 149 -11.52 -7.26 5.84
CA GLN A 149 -12.47 -6.32 6.43
C GLN A 149 -12.08 -4.87 6.09
N HIS A 150 -13.06 -3.96 6.19
CA HIS A 150 -12.83 -2.53 6.00
C HIS A 150 -12.11 -2.18 4.68
N TRP A 151 -12.47 -2.89 3.60
CA TRP A 151 -11.77 -2.81 2.32
C TRP A 151 -11.76 -1.39 1.73
N GLU A 152 -12.86 -0.67 1.86
CA GLU A 152 -12.98 0.71 1.39
C GLU A 152 -11.97 1.63 2.11
N TYR A 153 -11.84 1.49 3.42
CA TYR A 153 -10.86 2.24 4.21
C TYR A 153 -9.43 1.95 3.72
N TYR A 154 -9.07 0.66 3.59
CA TYR A 154 -7.73 0.29 3.18
C TYR A 154 -7.41 0.63 1.72
N SER A 155 -8.43 0.70 0.86
CA SER A 155 -8.27 1.21 -0.51
C SER A 155 -7.92 2.70 -0.52
N VAL A 156 -8.58 3.51 0.30
CA VAL A 156 -8.23 4.93 0.48
C VAL A 156 -6.83 5.08 1.07
N PHE A 157 -6.51 4.29 2.09
CA PHE A 157 -5.20 4.32 2.74
C PHE A 157 -4.06 3.93 1.79
N ALA A 158 -4.24 2.88 0.99
CA ALA A 158 -3.26 2.47 0.00
C ALA A 158 -3.04 3.54 -1.08
N LEU A 159 -4.11 4.11 -1.63
CA LEU A 159 -4.02 5.22 -2.59
C LEU A 159 -3.35 6.46 -1.99
N TYR A 160 -3.66 6.80 -0.74
CA TYR A 160 -2.99 7.89 -0.02
C TYR A 160 -1.48 7.65 0.04
N ARG A 161 -1.04 6.46 0.43
CA ARG A 161 0.38 6.10 0.48
C ARG A 161 1.02 6.17 -0.91
N ILE A 162 0.39 5.56 -1.92
CA ILE A 162 0.90 5.56 -3.30
C ILE A 162 1.09 7.00 -3.80
N VAL A 163 0.09 7.86 -3.63
CA VAL A 163 0.16 9.26 -4.07
C VAL A 163 1.30 10.01 -3.38
N LEU A 164 1.40 9.90 -2.04
CA LEU A 164 2.42 10.62 -1.30
C LEU A 164 3.84 10.09 -1.59
N THR A 165 3.98 8.79 -1.75
CA THR A 165 5.26 8.18 -2.17
C THR A 165 5.70 8.70 -3.54
N HIS A 166 4.78 8.82 -4.50
CA HIS A 166 5.10 9.37 -5.83
C HIS A 166 5.50 10.84 -5.75
N ILE A 167 4.77 11.66 -4.97
CA ILE A 167 5.13 13.08 -4.79
C ILE A 167 6.53 13.22 -4.19
N LEU A 168 6.84 12.44 -3.15
CA LEU A 168 8.14 12.48 -2.48
C LEU A 168 9.26 11.92 -3.37
N GLY A 169 8.99 10.80 -4.06
CA GLY A 169 9.98 10.12 -4.89
C GLY A 169 10.34 10.89 -6.16
N LEU A 170 9.37 11.56 -6.80
CA LEU A 170 9.60 12.32 -8.04
C LEU A 170 10.64 13.43 -7.89
N ARG A 171 10.82 13.97 -6.69
CA ARG A 171 11.83 15.01 -6.41
C ARG A 171 13.26 14.55 -6.68
N ALA A 172 13.53 13.26 -6.63
CA ALA A 172 14.84 12.70 -6.90
C ALA A 172 15.17 12.61 -8.41
N PHE A 173 14.19 12.87 -9.28
CA PHE A 173 14.34 12.75 -10.73
C PHE A 173 14.49 14.13 -11.41
N PRO A 174 15.08 14.19 -12.62
CA PRO A 174 15.15 15.40 -13.43
C PRO A 174 13.77 16.00 -13.75
N GLU A 175 13.71 17.31 -13.98
CA GLU A 175 12.45 18.06 -14.21
C GLU A 175 11.65 17.55 -15.41
N ASP A 176 12.32 17.15 -16.50
CA ASP A 176 11.68 16.56 -17.68
C ASP A 176 10.98 15.22 -17.37
N PHE A 177 11.60 14.40 -16.55
CA PHE A 177 10.98 13.17 -16.05
C PHE A 177 9.80 13.47 -15.13
N GLN A 178 9.94 14.43 -14.21
CA GLN A 178 8.86 14.86 -13.32
C GLN A 178 7.65 15.33 -14.14
N ALA A 179 7.86 16.16 -15.17
CA ALA A 179 6.80 16.65 -16.05
C ALA A 179 6.11 15.53 -16.83
N ALA A 180 6.87 14.56 -17.35
CA ALA A 180 6.30 13.40 -18.05
C ALA A 180 5.45 12.50 -17.13
N PHE A 181 5.82 12.42 -15.84
CA PHE A 181 5.13 11.57 -14.86
C PHE A 181 3.93 12.25 -14.18
N GLN A 182 3.79 13.56 -14.32
CA GLN A 182 2.75 14.35 -13.66
C GLN A 182 1.33 13.86 -13.99
N SER A 183 1.07 13.51 -15.26
CA SER A 183 -0.24 12.98 -15.67
C SER A 183 -0.59 11.68 -14.95
N HIS A 184 0.39 10.80 -14.71
CA HIS A 184 0.19 9.57 -13.95
C HIS A 184 -0.18 9.88 -12.48
N VAL A 185 0.55 10.79 -11.84
CA VAL A 185 0.27 11.20 -10.45
C VAL A 185 -1.12 11.83 -10.33
N GLU A 186 -1.53 12.70 -11.26
CA GLU A 186 -2.88 13.27 -11.25
C GLU A 186 -3.95 12.19 -11.45
N GLY A 187 -3.70 11.17 -12.24
CA GLY A 187 -4.56 9.99 -12.35
C GLY A 187 -4.72 9.24 -11.03
N LEU A 188 -3.62 9.02 -10.29
CA LEU A 188 -3.66 8.42 -8.94
C LEU A 188 -4.42 9.30 -7.95
N ILE A 189 -4.25 10.61 -7.99
CA ILE A 189 -4.98 11.56 -7.14
C ILE A 189 -6.49 11.53 -7.46
N ALA A 190 -6.87 11.44 -8.72
CA ALA A 190 -8.28 11.31 -9.09
C ALA A 190 -8.89 10.01 -8.51
N ARG A 191 -8.15 8.89 -8.57
CA ARG A 191 -8.56 7.62 -7.95
C ARG A 191 -8.69 7.72 -6.43
N LEU A 192 -7.74 8.39 -5.76
CA LEU A 192 -7.79 8.63 -4.32
C LEU A 192 -9.05 9.41 -3.93
N ASN A 193 -9.35 10.49 -4.65
CA ASN A 193 -10.53 11.30 -4.38
C ASN A 193 -11.84 10.53 -4.61
N ALA A 194 -11.89 9.69 -5.66
CA ALA A 194 -13.05 8.84 -5.94
C ALA A 194 -13.26 7.79 -4.83
N ALA A 195 -12.21 7.08 -4.44
CA ALA A 195 -12.27 6.09 -3.36
C ALA A 195 -12.68 6.73 -2.03
N TRP A 196 -12.08 7.88 -1.67
CA TRP A 196 -12.43 8.61 -0.46
C TRP A 196 -13.89 9.11 -0.47
N SER A 197 -14.39 9.57 -1.61
CA SER A 197 -15.79 10.00 -1.74
C SER A 197 -16.77 8.83 -1.59
N ALA A 198 -16.39 7.64 -2.06
CA ALA A 198 -17.22 6.44 -1.94
C ALA A 198 -17.21 5.83 -0.54
N ALA A 199 -16.16 6.07 0.26
CA ALA A 199 -15.99 5.53 1.60
C ALA A 199 -16.61 6.39 2.72
N LYS A 200 -17.11 7.60 2.39
CA LYS A 200 -17.81 8.51 3.33
C LYS A 200 -19.27 8.15 3.49
#